data_74bcf648eb945290f956f6e2cebb09e4
#
_entry.id   74bcf648eb945290f956f6e2cebb09e4
#
_cell.length_a   1.000
_cell.length_b   1.000
_cell.length_c   1.000
_cell.angle_alpha   90.00
_cell.angle_beta   90.00
_cell.angle_gamma   90.00
#
_symmetry.space_group_name_H-M   'P 1'
#
loop_
_entity.id
_entity.type
_entity.pdbx_description
1 polymer ?
#
loop_
_entity_poly.entity_id
_entity_poly.type
_entity_poly.pdbx_seq_one_letter_code
_entity_poly.pdbx_strand_id
1 'polypeptide(L)'
;AEHFFDGFKKNKEYALKCLSAAYNSSARWIVLCDTNGGTLPNEISNIIEEVKKTIPAEKLGIHAHNDTENGVANALAAINTGVRHVQGTINGLGERCGNTNLVSLIPSLVLKTDFHTNIEEKNLKSLTKISNTLSELLNEPKLKNAPYVGENAFSHKGGLHASAVAKDPSTYEHIDPDLVGNSRNVIISDQAGKANLISQL
;
A
#
# COMPACT_ATOMS: atom_id res chain seq x y z
N ALA A 1 10.89 -1.43 -17.62
CA ALA A 1 9.62 -0.79 -17.25
C ALA A 1 9.01 -0.16 -18.49
N GLU A 2 7.72 -0.32 -18.65
CA GLU A 2 6.96 0.16 -19.81
C GLU A 2 5.83 1.07 -19.35
N HIS A 3 5.65 2.23 -19.98
CA HIS A 3 4.45 3.06 -19.84
C HIS A 3 3.28 2.32 -20.50
N PHE A 4 2.67 1.41 -19.74
CA PHE A 4 1.93 0.31 -20.33
C PHE A 4 0.41 0.50 -20.35
N PHE A 5 -0.22 0.74 -19.19
CA PHE A 5 -1.68 0.70 -19.11
C PHE A 5 -2.36 1.73 -20.02
N ASP A 6 -1.85 2.95 -20.08
CA ASP A 6 -2.37 3.99 -20.97
C ASP A 6 -2.10 3.67 -22.44
N GLY A 7 -0.92 3.13 -22.74
CA GLY A 7 -0.55 2.66 -24.08
C GLY A 7 -1.44 1.51 -24.55
N PHE A 8 -1.71 0.54 -23.67
CA PHE A 8 -2.59 -0.58 -23.94
C PHE A 8 -4.03 -0.13 -24.24
N LYS A 9 -4.57 0.82 -23.48
CA LYS A 9 -5.91 1.38 -23.72
C LYS A 9 -6.01 2.07 -25.07
N LYS A 10 -4.92 2.70 -25.54
CA LYS A 10 -4.88 3.40 -26.84
C LYS A 10 -4.58 2.47 -28.01
N ASN A 11 -3.64 1.56 -27.86
CA ASN A 11 -3.21 0.63 -28.92
C ASN A 11 -2.72 -0.68 -28.29
N LYS A 12 -3.66 -1.57 -28.01
CA LYS A 12 -3.41 -2.89 -27.39
C LYS A 12 -2.36 -3.70 -28.14
N GLU A 13 -2.48 -3.77 -29.47
CA GLU A 13 -1.60 -4.58 -30.29
C GLU A 13 -0.14 -4.12 -30.21
N TYR A 14 0.09 -2.82 -30.32
CA TYR A 14 1.43 -2.24 -30.21
C TYR A 14 2.02 -2.43 -28.83
N ALA A 15 1.23 -2.16 -27.77
CA ALA A 15 1.68 -2.36 -26.38
C ALA A 15 2.12 -3.80 -26.13
N LEU A 16 1.33 -4.79 -26.57
CA LEU A 16 1.69 -6.21 -26.44
C LEU A 16 2.94 -6.58 -27.25
N LYS A 17 3.15 -6.00 -28.44
CA LYS A 17 4.37 -6.19 -29.23
C LYS A 17 5.61 -5.66 -28.49
N CYS A 18 5.51 -4.49 -27.86
CA CYS A 18 6.61 -3.94 -27.05
C CYS A 18 6.98 -4.85 -25.89
N LEU A 19 6.00 -5.34 -25.13
CA LEU A 19 6.25 -6.27 -24.03
C LEU A 19 6.88 -7.57 -24.52
N SER A 20 6.38 -8.14 -25.62
CA SER A 20 6.92 -9.39 -26.20
C SER A 20 8.36 -9.20 -26.64
N ALA A 21 8.70 -8.06 -27.27
CA ALA A 21 10.06 -7.75 -27.68
C ALA A 21 11.00 -7.67 -26.46
N ALA A 22 10.58 -6.97 -25.39
CA ALA A 22 11.35 -6.87 -24.16
C ALA A 22 11.55 -8.25 -23.49
N TYR A 23 10.51 -9.07 -23.43
CA TYR A 23 10.55 -10.41 -22.85
C TYR A 23 11.48 -11.33 -23.64
N ASN A 24 11.37 -11.34 -24.97
CA ASN A 24 12.21 -12.15 -25.87
C ASN A 24 13.67 -11.70 -25.86
N SER A 25 13.95 -10.45 -25.47
CA SER A 25 15.30 -9.93 -25.26
C SER A 25 15.89 -10.27 -23.87
N SER A 26 15.31 -11.26 -23.19
CA SER A 26 15.77 -11.79 -21.90
C SER A 26 15.67 -10.79 -20.73
N ALA A 27 14.73 -9.87 -20.77
CA ALA A 27 14.45 -9.04 -19.61
C ALA A 27 14.02 -9.91 -18.42
N ARG A 28 14.64 -9.70 -17.26
CA ARG A 28 14.35 -10.46 -16.04
C ARG A 28 12.92 -10.23 -15.55
N TRP A 29 12.48 -8.98 -15.59
CA TRP A 29 11.15 -8.52 -15.21
C TRP A 29 10.57 -7.63 -16.28
N ILE A 30 9.29 -7.78 -16.56
CA ILE A 30 8.49 -6.87 -17.39
C ILE A 30 7.59 -6.09 -16.45
N VAL A 31 7.96 -4.84 -16.18
CA VAL A 31 7.23 -3.98 -15.24
C VAL A 31 6.23 -3.12 -16.00
N LEU A 32 4.96 -3.32 -15.72
CA LEU A 32 3.83 -2.59 -16.30
C LEU A 32 3.59 -1.32 -15.48
N CYS A 33 3.75 -0.15 -16.10
CA CYS A 33 3.57 1.12 -15.41
C CYS A 33 2.19 1.71 -15.68
N ASP A 34 1.47 2.04 -14.62
CA ASP A 34 0.30 2.94 -14.66
C ASP A 34 0.81 4.38 -14.45
N THR A 35 1.39 4.93 -15.51
CA THR A 35 2.15 6.19 -15.44
C THR A 35 1.26 7.38 -15.16
N ASN A 36 0.02 7.40 -15.69
CA ASN A 36 -0.94 8.46 -15.41
C ASN A 36 -1.66 8.29 -14.06
N GLY A 37 -1.55 7.11 -13.44
CA GLY A 37 -2.22 6.82 -12.17
C GLY A 37 -3.75 6.80 -12.25
N GLY A 38 -4.29 6.67 -13.46
CA GLY A 38 -5.74 6.74 -13.73
C GLY A 38 -6.40 5.38 -13.96
N THR A 39 -5.68 4.27 -13.87
CA THR A 39 -6.23 2.93 -14.07
C THR A 39 -6.86 2.42 -12.77
N LEU A 40 -8.07 1.90 -12.86
CA LEU A 40 -8.77 1.35 -11.69
C LEU A 40 -8.39 -0.13 -11.44
N PRO A 41 -8.55 -0.65 -10.21
CA PRO A 41 -8.10 -2.01 -9.87
C PRO A 41 -8.66 -3.12 -10.76
N ASN A 42 -9.93 -3.04 -11.16
CA ASN A 42 -10.53 -4.02 -12.06
C ASN A 42 -9.91 -3.97 -13.47
N GLU A 43 -9.57 -2.78 -13.96
CA GLU A 43 -8.90 -2.62 -15.25
C GLU A 43 -7.48 -3.19 -15.19
N ILE A 44 -6.76 -2.95 -14.09
CA ILE A 44 -5.43 -3.55 -13.83
C ILE A 44 -5.53 -5.07 -13.98
N SER A 45 -6.46 -5.71 -13.26
CA SER A 45 -6.65 -7.15 -13.31
C SER A 45 -6.95 -7.64 -14.73
N ASN A 46 -7.91 -7.01 -15.41
CA ASN A 46 -8.33 -7.42 -16.75
C ASN A 46 -7.19 -7.29 -17.78
N ILE A 47 -6.42 -6.21 -17.72
CA ILE A 47 -5.30 -5.97 -18.64
C ILE A 47 -4.16 -6.98 -18.36
N ILE A 48 -3.87 -7.27 -17.10
CA ILE A 48 -2.85 -8.27 -16.75
C ILE A 48 -3.27 -9.65 -17.23
N GLU A 49 -4.55 -10.04 -17.13
CA GLU A 49 -5.03 -11.32 -17.67
C GLU A 49 -4.81 -11.43 -19.19
N GLU A 50 -4.93 -10.33 -19.94
CA GLU A 50 -4.57 -10.33 -21.36
C GLU A 50 -3.06 -10.51 -21.58
N VAL A 51 -2.22 -9.82 -20.80
CA VAL A 51 -0.74 -9.93 -20.90
C VAL A 51 -0.26 -11.35 -20.57
N LYS A 52 -0.90 -12.01 -19.61
CA LYS A 52 -0.57 -13.39 -19.19
C LYS A 52 -0.72 -14.42 -20.32
N LYS A 53 -1.46 -14.12 -21.38
CA LYS A 53 -1.56 -15.00 -22.56
C LYS A 53 -0.22 -15.14 -23.31
N THR A 54 0.70 -14.19 -23.11
CA THR A 54 1.99 -14.13 -23.80
C THR A 54 3.20 -14.14 -22.87
N ILE A 55 3.06 -13.60 -21.65
CA ILE A 55 4.15 -13.49 -20.68
C ILE A 55 3.71 -14.10 -19.34
N PRO A 56 4.46 -15.05 -18.78
CA PRO A 56 4.13 -15.66 -17.48
C PRO A 56 4.01 -14.62 -16.38
N ALA A 57 2.97 -14.73 -15.54
CA ALA A 57 2.66 -13.74 -14.51
C ALA A 57 3.80 -13.51 -13.52
N GLU A 58 4.56 -14.57 -13.20
CA GLU A 58 5.74 -14.51 -12.32
C GLU A 58 6.92 -13.71 -12.91
N LYS A 59 6.85 -13.34 -14.18
CA LYS A 59 7.80 -12.44 -14.84
C LYS A 59 7.31 -11.01 -14.91
N LEU A 60 6.06 -10.77 -14.50
CA LEU A 60 5.46 -9.45 -14.51
C LEU A 60 5.71 -8.69 -13.21
N GLY A 61 5.87 -7.39 -13.36
CA GLY A 61 5.88 -6.41 -12.28
C GLY A 61 4.84 -5.31 -12.50
N ILE A 62 4.52 -4.58 -11.45
CA ILE A 62 3.69 -3.39 -11.49
C ILE A 62 4.40 -2.18 -10.87
N HIS A 63 4.21 -1.03 -11.49
CA HIS A 63 4.60 0.28 -10.99
C HIS A 63 3.42 1.23 -11.15
N ALA A 64 2.67 1.47 -10.07
CA ALA A 64 1.48 2.30 -10.12
C ALA A 64 1.71 3.67 -9.48
N HIS A 65 1.23 4.73 -10.15
CA HIS A 65 1.07 6.06 -9.57
C HIS A 65 -0.24 6.16 -8.78
N ASN A 66 -0.36 7.20 -7.95
CA ASN A 66 -1.43 7.34 -6.96
C ASN A 66 -2.42 8.46 -7.25
N ASP A 67 -2.52 8.91 -8.49
CA ASP A 67 -3.32 10.07 -8.90
C ASP A 67 -4.82 9.93 -8.65
N THR A 68 -5.31 8.70 -8.60
CA THR A 68 -6.70 8.35 -8.21
C THR A 68 -6.80 7.74 -6.82
N GLU A 69 -5.74 7.84 -6.01
CA GLU A 69 -5.62 7.21 -4.68
C GLU A 69 -5.72 5.67 -4.71
N ASN A 70 -5.50 5.06 -5.87
CA ASN A 70 -5.58 3.61 -6.07
C ASN A 70 -4.22 2.89 -6.15
N GLY A 71 -3.10 3.57 -5.91
CA GLY A 71 -1.77 2.96 -6.08
C GLY A 71 -1.59 1.65 -5.33
N VAL A 72 -1.99 1.58 -4.05
CA VAL A 72 -1.94 0.35 -3.24
C VAL A 72 -2.97 -0.68 -3.72
N ALA A 73 -4.19 -0.25 -4.03
CA ALA A 73 -5.24 -1.14 -4.51
C ALA A 73 -4.88 -1.77 -5.87
N ASN A 74 -4.27 -0.99 -6.76
CA ASN A 74 -3.77 -1.47 -8.06
C ASN A 74 -2.64 -2.48 -7.89
N ALA A 75 -1.70 -2.26 -6.96
CA ALA A 75 -0.66 -3.21 -6.65
C ALA A 75 -1.22 -4.54 -6.10
N LEU A 76 -2.20 -4.49 -5.19
CA LEU A 76 -2.88 -5.67 -4.66
C LEU A 76 -3.66 -6.41 -5.76
N ALA A 77 -4.37 -5.69 -6.64
CA ALA A 77 -5.07 -6.26 -7.79
C ALA A 77 -4.11 -7.01 -8.72
N ALA A 78 -2.95 -6.41 -9.02
CA ALA A 78 -1.91 -7.05 -9.82
C ALA A 78 -1.34 -8.32 -9.15
N ILE A 79 -1.05 -8.27 -7.85
CA ILE A 79 -0.55 -9.43 -7.09
C ILE A 79 -1.57 -10.56 -7.12
N ASN A 80 -2.85 -10.27 -6.93
CA ASN A 80 -3.93 -11.26 -6.98
C ASN A 80 -4.06 -11.93 -8.36
N THR A 81 -3.68 -11.23 -9.44
CA THR A 81 -3.63 -11.80 -10.80
C THR A 81 -2.35 -12.57 -11.12
N GLY A 82 -1.41 -12.64 -10.17
CA GLY A 82 -0.20 -13.46 -10.29
C GLY A 82 1.11 -12.68 -10.46
N VAL A 83 1.08 -11.36 -10.51
CA VAL A 83 2.28 -10.52 -10.54
C VAL A 83 3.13 -10.73 -9.28
N ARG A 84 4.45 -10.78 -9.43
CA ARG A 84 5.38 -11.11 -8.32
C ARG A 84 6.47 -10.06 -8.08
N HIS A 85 6.44 -8.97 -8.81
CA HIS A 85 7.34 -7.84 -8.59
C HIS A 85 6.53 -6.55 -8.47
N VAL A 86 6.71 -5.81 -7.39
CA VAL A 86 6.04 -4.52 -7.17
C VAL A 86 7.09 -3.46 -6.94
N GLN A 87 6.93 -2.33 -7.60
CA GLN A 87 7.69 -1.12 -7.35
C GLN A 87 6.79 -0.10 -6.66
N GLY A 88 7.29 0.46 -5.58
CA GLY A 88 6.63 1.50 -4.81
C GLY A 88 7.65 2.27 -3.99
N THR A 89 7.20 3.19 -3.17
CA THR A 89 8.06 4.06 -2.38
C THR A 89 7.61 4.16 -0.94
N ILE A 90 8.53 4.43 -0.03
CA ILE A 90 8.18 4.73 1.36
C ILE A 90 7.38 6.04 1.39
N ASN A 91 6.32 6.07 2.16
CA ASN A 91 5.35 7.16 2.26
C ASN A 91 4.67 7.54 0.93
N GLY A 92 4.76 6.68 -0.08
CA GLY A 92 4.17 6.94 -1.39
C GLY A 92 4.84 8.06 -2.18
N LEU A 93 6.09 8.44 -1.85
CA LEU A 93 6.80 9.51 -2.55
C LEU A 93 6.88 9.26 -4.06
N GLY A 94 6.77 10.31 -4.84
CA GLY A 94 6.88 10.25 -6.31
C GLY A 94 6.27 11.45 -6.99
N GLU A 95 6.26 11.40 -8.31
CA GLU A 95 5.68 12.44 -9.15
C GLU A 95 4.20 12.66 -8.85
N ARG A 96 3.75 13.90 -8.89
CA ARG A 96 2.36 14.37 -8.70
C ARG A 96 1.78 13.92 -7.35
N CYS A 97 0.90 12.90 -7.37
CA CYS A 97 0.28 12.32 -6.16
C CYS A 97 1.07 11.13 -5.60
N GLY A 98 2.26 10.86 -6.16
CA GLY A 98 3.16 9.81 -5.70
C GLY A 98 2.93 8.44 -6.33
N ASN A 99 3.50 7.42 -5.70
CA ASN A 99 3.50 6.02 -6.14
C ASN A 99 2.75 5.12 -5.16
N THR A 100 2.68 3.83 -5.48
CA THR A 100 2.25 2.81 -4.52
C THR A 100 2.99 2.99 -3.19
N ASN A 101 2.25 3.25 -2.11
CA ASN A 101 2.82 3.44 -0.78
C ASN A 101 3.20 2.10 -0.15
N LEU A 102 4.49 1.82 -0.07
CA LEU A 102 5.02 0.59 0.53
C LEU A 102 4.72 0.49 2.02
N VAL A 103 4.55 1.61 2.71
CA VAL A 103 4.20 1.64 4.14
C VAL A 103 2.80 1.05 4.38
N SER A 104 1.91 1.14 3.40
CA SER A 104 0.58 0.51 3.46
C SER A 104 0.57 -0.88 2.81
N LEU A 105 1.28 -1.05 1.69
CA LEU A 105 1.26 -2.32 0.95
C LEU A 105 1.93 -3.47 1.73
N ILE A 106 3.12 -3.22 2.29
CA ILE A 106 3.90 -4.26 2.97
C ILE A 106 3.13 -4.88 4.14
N PRO A 107 2.62 -4.12 5.12
CA PRO A 107 1.87 -4.71 6.23
C PRO A 107 0.55 -5.33 5.77
N SER A 108 -0.08 -4.81 4.72
CA SER A 108 -1.27 -5.45 4.14
C SER A 108 -0.96 -6.83 3.58
N LEU A 109 0.16 -7.00 2.89
CA LEU A 109 0.58 -8.31 2.37
C LEU A 109 0.94 -9.27 3.50
N VAL A 110 1.77 -8.82 4.45
CA VAL A 110 2.30 -9.70 5.52
C VAL A 110 1.22 -10.10 6.52
N LEU A 111 0.30 -9.18 6.89
CA LEU A 111 -0.66 -9.39 7.98
C LEU A 111 -2.07 -9.78 7.51
N LYS A 112 -2.41 -9.59 6.23
CA LYS A 112 -3.78 -9.74 5.74
C LYS A 112 -3.93 -10.73 4.58
N THR A 113 -2.81 -11.32 4.12
CA THR A 113 -2.83 -12.26 2.99
C THR A 113 -1.91 -13.45 3.26
N ASP A 114 -2.08 -14.50 2.49
CA ASP A 114 -1.21 -15.68 2.52
C ASP A 114 0.00 -15.56 1.56
N PHE A 115 0.26 -14.37 1.02
CA PHE A 115 1.40 -14.16 0.13
C PHE A 115 2.71 -14.12 0.94
N HIS A 116 3.67 -14.92 0.51
CA HIS A 116 5.03 -14.85 1.05
C HIS A 116 5.76 -13.64 0.50
N THR A 117 6.31 -12.83 1.39
CA THR A 117 7.19 -11.72 1.08
C THR A 117 8.59 -11.99 1.62
N ASN A 118 9.60 -11.23 1.16
CA ASN A 118 10.95 -11.30 1.74
C ASN A 118 11.06 -10.52 3.06
N ILE A 119 9.95 -9.98 3.57
CA ILE A 119 9.88 -9.23 4.82
C ILE A 119 9.13 -10.08 5.83
N GLU A 120 9.82 -10.43 6.91
CA GLU A 120 9.22 -11.17 8.03
C GLU A 120 8.37 -10.23 8.90
N GLU A 121 7.29 -10.75 9.48
CA GLU A 121 6.38 -9.99 10.35
C GLU A 121 7.11 -9.21 11.45
N LYS A 122 8.10 -9.82 12.10
CA LYS A 122 8.90 -9.16 13.15
C LYS A 122 9.58 -7.86 12.71
N ASN A 123 9.87 -7.72 11.39
CA ASN A 123 10.54 -6.55 10.83
C ASN A 123 9.58 -5.38 10.62
N LEU A 124 8.26 -5.61 10.64
CA LEU A 124 7.25 -4.57 10.53
C LEU A 124 7.33 -3.57 11.68
N LYS A 125 7.84 -3.96 12.85
CA LYS A 125 8.05 -3.06 13.99
C LYS A 125 8.88 -1.81 13.68
N SER A 126 9.68 -1.85 12.62
CA SER A 126 10.48 -0.71 12.18
C SER A 126 9.70 0.27 11.27
N LEU A 127 8.49 -0.08 10.85
CA LEU A 127 7.79 0.62 9.76
C LEU A 127 7.46 2.06 10.12
N THR A 128 6.91 2.30 11.30
CA THR A 128 6.60 3.66 11.80
C THR A 128 7.86 4.51 11.92
N LYS A 129 8.95 3.93 12.43
CA LYS A 129 10.25 4.62 12.51
C LYS A 129 10.78 4.98 11.13
N ILE A 130 10.73 4.04 10.17
CA ILE A 130 11.20 4.27 8.79
C ILE A 130 10.39 5.42 8.15
N SER A 131 9.06 5.39 8.26
CA SER A 131 8.18 6.44 7.74
C SER A 131 8.52 7.81 8.32
N ASN A 132 8.66 7.89 9.64
CA ASN A 132 8.99 9.13 10.34
C ASN A 132 10.39 9.64 9.99
N THR A 133 11.39 8.76 9.96
CA THR A 133 12.77 9.13 9.61
C THR A 133 12.84 9.72 8.19
N LEU A 134 12.09 9.16 7.25
CA LEU A 134 12.05 9.70 5.88
C LEU A 134 11.46 11.12 5.86
N SER A 135 10.35 11.36 6.57
CA SER A 135 9.77 12.71 6.69
C SER A 135 10.77 13.70 7.30
N GLU A 136 11.50 13.28 8.33
CA GLU A 136 12.55 14.10 8.96
C GLU A 136 13.69 14.43 8.00
N LEU A 137 14.19 13.45 7.24
CA LEU A 137 15.24 13.65 6.23
C LEU A 137 14.82 14.60 5.11
N LEU A 138 13.54 14.57 4.73
CA LEU A 138 12.98 15.45 3.70
C LEU A 138 12.55 16.82 4.26
N ASN A 139 12.61 17.01 5.58
CA ASN A 139 12.06 18.18 6.27
C ASN A 139 10.59 18.43 5.94
N GLU A 140 9.82 17.35 5.86
CA GLU A 140 8.38 17.36 5.61
C GLU A 140 7.60 17.01 6.88
N PRO A 141 6.39 17.56 7.07
CA PRO A 141 5.55 17.20 8.21
C PRO A 141 5.14 15.72 8.12
N LYS A 142 5.14 15.05 9.28
CA LYS A 142 4.63 13.67 9.38
C LYS A 142 3.15 13.62 9.02
N LEU A 143 2.75 12.65 8.22
CA LEU A 143 1.34 12.43 7.83
C LEU A 143 0.59 11.76 8.99
N LYS A 144 -0.08 12.56 9.83
CA LYS A 144 -0.77 12.07 11.04
C LYS A 144 -1.81 10.98 10.76
N ASN A 145 -2.48 11.04 9.60
CA ASN A 145 -3.54 10.10 9.21
C ASN A 145 -3.03 8.99 8.27
N ALA A 146 -1.70 8.82 8.12
CA ALA A 146 -1.17 7.76 7.28
C ALA A 146 -1.60 6.38 7.82
N PRO A 147 -2.15 5.48 6.97
CA PRO A 147 -2.50 4.14 7.39
C PRO A 147 -1.30 3.43 8.03
N TYR A 148 -1.54 2.65 9.07
CA TYR A 148 -0.56 1.87 9.86
C TYR A 148 0.41 2.72 10.71
N VAL A 149 1.00 3.78 10.18
CA VAL A 149 2.15 4.47 10.81
C VAL A 149 1.83 5.87 11.33
N GLY A 150 0.72 6.46 10.93
CA GLY A 150 0.32 7.79 11.38
C GLY A 150 -0.04 7.81 12.87
N GLU A 151 0.16 8.95 13.51
CA GLU A 151 -0.18 9.19 14.92
C GLU A 151 -1.66 8.90 15.22
N ASN A 152 -2.53 9.16 14.24
CA ASN A 152 -3.98 8.97 14.36
C ASN A 152 -4.45 7.58 13.93
N ALA A 153 -3.58 6.72 13.37
CA ALA A 153 -3.99 5.43 12.81
C ALA A 153 -4.66 4.50 13.84
N PHE A 154 -4.26 4.62 15.11
CA PHE A 154 -4.81 3.86 16.25
C PHE A 154 -5.25 4.79 17.37
N SER A 155 -5.83 5.93 17.01
CA SER A 155 -6.32 6.93 17.95
C SER A 155 -7.83 6.86 18.09
N HIS A 156 -8.31 6.74 19.33
CA HIS A 156 -9.73 6.63 19.66
C HIS A 156 -10.21 7.88 20.40
N LYS A 157 -11.13 8.63 19.79
CA LYS A 157 -11.69 9.88 20.35
C LYS A 157 -13.03 9.68 21.05
N GLY A 158 -13.90 8.84 20.49
CA GLY A 158 -15.25 8.61 21.02
C GLY A 158 -15.24 7.72 22.26
N GLY A 159 -16.01 8.10 23.31
CA GLY A 159 -16.07 7.34 24.56
C GLY A 159 -16.52 5.88 24.39
N LEU A 160 -17.43 5.62 23.45
CA LEU A 160 -17.84 4.25 23.12
C LEU A 160 -16.69 3.44 22.54
N HIS A 161 -15.91 4.03 21.60
CA HIS A 161 -14.74 3.39 20.99
C HIS A 161 -13.67 3.09 22.04
N ALA A 162 -13.32 4.08 22.87
CA ALA A 162 -12.35 3.91 23.95
C ALA A 162 -12.75 2.82 24.95
N SER A 163 -14.05 2.76 25.31
CA SER A 163 -14.58 1.73 26.20
C SER A 163 -14.56 0.32 25.58
N ALA A 164 -14.84 0.20 24.28
CA ALA A 164 -14.79 -1.08 23.57
C ALA A 164 -13.37 -1.56 23.39
N VAL A 165 -12.46 -0.69 22.95
CA VAL A 165 -11.01 -1.00 22.82
C VAL A 165 -10.39 -1.42 24.14
N ALA A 166 -10.77 -0.79 25.25
CA ALA A 166 -10.29 -1.18 26.59
C ALA A 166 -10.71 -2.60 26.99
N LYS A 167 -11.83 -3.11 26.44
CA LYS A 167 -12.32 -4.48 26.68
C LYS A 167 -11.73 -5.48 25.71
N ASP A 168 -11.75 -5.11 24.43
CA ASP A 168 -11.23 -5.92 23.33
C ASP A 168 -10.78 -4.98 22.18
N PRO A 169 -9.47 -4.77 22.01
CA PRO A 169 -8.94 -3.92 20.94
C PRO A 169 -9.41 -4.31 19.54
N SER A 170 -9.62 -5.60 19.27
CA SER A 170 -10.01 -6.10 17.95
C SER A 170 -11.35 -5.57 17.45
N THR A 171 -12.17 -4.98 18.33
CA THR A 171 -13.46 -4.38 17.97
C THR A 171 -13.34 -3.14 17.08
N TYR A 172 -12.22 -2.41 17.16
CA TYR A 172 -11.97 -1.18 16.40
C TYR A 172 -10.58 -1.10 15.78
N GLU A 173 -9.71 -2.04 16.08
CA GLU A 173 -8.35 -2.09 15.54
C GLU A 173 -8.19 -3.31 14.64
N HIS A 174 -7.81 -3.09 13.42
CA HIS A 174 -7.65 -4.17 12.43
C HIS A 174 -6.35 -4.96 12.60
N ILE A 175 -5.42 -4.47 13.42
CA ILE A 175 -4.17 -5.10 13.87
C ILE A 175 -3.78 -4.52 15.23
N ASP A 176 -2.87 -5.19 15.94
CA ASP A 176 -2.17 -4.60 17.07
C ASP A 176 -1.17 -3.52 16.56
N PRO A 177 -1.24 -2.26 17.03
CA PRO A 177 -0.32 -1.20 16.62
C PRO A 177 1.15 -1.53 16.84
N ASP A 178 1.49 -2.32 17.86
CA ASP A 178 2.87 -2.73 18.15
C ASP A 178 3.51 -3.53 17.00
N LEU A 179 2.71 -4.22 16.18
CA LEU A 179 3.21 -4.97 15.03
C LEU A 179 3.91 -4.07 14.02
N VAL A 180 3.51 -2.81 13.90
CA VAL A 180 4.08 -1.83 12.96
C VAL A 180 4.90 -0.74 13.68
N GLY A 181 5.18 -0.92 14.96
CA GLY A 181 5.94 0.03 15.79
C GLY A 181 5.18 1.34 16.06
N ASN A 182 3.86 1.29 16.00
CA ASN A 182 2.97 2.39 16.40
C ASN A 182 2.42 2.13 17.82
N SER A 183 1.60 3.03 18.33
CA SER A 183 0.97 2.94 19.64
C SER A 183 -0.49 3.32 19.60
N ARG A 184 -1.26 2.76 20.52
CA ARG A 184 -2.65 3.14 20.75
C ARG A 184 -2.72 4.44 21.52
N ASN A 185 -3.56 5.36 21.06
CA ASN A 185 -3.80 6.63 21.71
C ASN A 185 -5.30 6.83 22.01
N VAL A 186 -5.61 7.26 23.21
CA VAL A 186 -6.96 7.71 23.57
C VAL A 186 -6.93 9.24 23.67
N ILE A 187 -7.64 9.89 22.75
CA ILE A 187 -7.66 11.34 22.68
C ILE A 187 -8.71 11.88 23.64
N ILE A 188 -8.30 12.78 24.54
CA ILE A 188 -9.21 13.56 25.38
C ILE A 188 -9.63 14.80 24.60
N SER A 189 -10.94 14.98 24.44
CA SER A 189 -11.53 16.16 23.79
C SER A 189 -12.80 16.56 24.53
N ASP A 190 -13.42 17.63 24.08
CA ASP A 190 -14.76 18.06 24.51
C ASP A 190 -15.85 17.01 24.39
N GLN A 191 -15.63 15.99 23.54
CA GLN A 191 -16.52 14.83 23.38
C GLN A 191 -16.06 13.62 24.22
N ALA A 192 -15.04 13.77 25.06
CA ALA A 192 -14.51 12.70 25.88
C ALA A 192 -15.53 12.31 26.98
N GLY A 193 -15.84 11.02 27.04
CA GLY A 193 -16.65 10.46 28.12
C GLY A 193 -15.80 10.00 29.30
N LYS A 194 -16.46 9.55 30.39
CA LYS A 194 -15.80 9.03 31.58
C LYS A 194 -14.75 7.95 31.28
N ALA A 195 -14.99 7.11 30.28
CA ALA A 195 -14.07 6.03 29.87
C ALA A 195 -12.72 6.56 29.35
N ASN A 196 -12.73 7.70 28.63
CA ASN A 196 -11.50 8.33 28.12
C ASN A 196 -10.65 8.88 29.28
N LEU A 197 -11.28 9.40 30.34
CA LEU A 197 -10.57 9.91 31.52
C LEU A 197 -9.95 8.79 32.33
N ILE A 198 -10.68 7.67 32.53
CA ILE A 198 -10.18 6.50 33.26
C ILE A 198 -9.01 5.82 32.55
N SER A 199 -8.97 5.83 31.24
CA SER A 199 -7.88 5.18 30.46
C SER A 199 -6.54 5.91 30.54
N GLN A 200 -6.50 7.09 31.14
CA GLN A 200 -5.29 7.92 31.32
C GLN A 200 -4.76 7.93 32.77
N LEU A 201 -5.49 7.28 33.68
CA LEU A 201 -5.08 7.07 35.08
C LEU A 201 -4.42 5.71 35.26
#